data_c0c0da0d29658ac202e59d1d0e597dae
#
_entry.id   c0c0da0d29658ac202e59d1d0e597dae
#
_cell.length_a   1.000
_cell.length_b   1.000
_cell.length_c   1.000
_cell.angle_alpha   90.00
_cell.angle_beta   90.00
_cell.angle_gamma   90.00
#
_symmetry.space_group_name_H-M   'P 1'
#
loop_
_entity.id
_entity.type
_entity.pdbx_description
1 polymer ?
#
loop_
_entity_poly.entity_id
_entity_poly.type
_entity_poly.pdbx_seq_one_letter_code
_entity_poly.pdbx_strand_id
1 'polypeptide(L)'
;MNIGDICPEFEGINQFNQSIKSKEFIGKKYLVIFFYPKDFTPGCTAEVCGFRDNYEQFKELNCEVIGISADSISRHHSFAQKYNLNYHLLSDSKKKIRKMFKVPTHLFGIIPGRVTYVIDLEGKICGINNSLADAHSHIKFALHSLKN
;
A
#
# COMPACT_ATOMS: atom_id res chain seq x y z
N MET A 1 -2.19 1.29 14.51
CA MET A 1 -2.40 -0.16 14.27
C MET A 1 -1.19 -0.94 14.74
N ASN A 2 -1.42 -2.11 15.29
CA ASN A 2 -0.37 -2.97 15.84
C ASN A 2 -0.44 -4.37 15.22
N ILE A 3 0.65 -5.11 15.35
CA ILE A 3 0.68 -6.53 14.97
C ILE A 3 -0.44 -7.26 15.72
N GLY A 4 -1.20 -8.08 15.02
CA GLY A 4 -2.33 -8.81 15.55
C GLY A 4 -3.68 -8.10 15.42
N ASP A 5 -3.69 -6.81 15.13
CA ASP A 5 -4.94 -6.09 14.90
C ASP A 5 -5.63 -6.59 13.64
N ILE A 6 -6.96 -6.58 13.66
CA ILE A 6 -7.76 -6.93 12.48
C ILE A 6 -7.66 -5.79 11.46
N CYS A 7 -7.39 -6.15 10.20
CA CYS A 7 -7.37 -5.19 9.11
C CYS A 7 -8.74 -4.53 8.97
N PRO A 8 -8.83 -3.19 9.00
CA PRO A 8 -10.10 -2.52 8.77
C PRO A 8 -10.67 -2.85 7.40
N GLU A 9 -11.98 -2.99 7.31
CA GLU A 9 -12.66 -3.16 6.03
C GLU A 9 -12.69 -1.81 5.33
N PHE A 10 -12.14 -1.75 4.11
CA PHE A 10 -12.09 -0.49 3.37
C PHE A 10 -12.50 -0.69 1.91
N GLU A 11 -12.86 0.42 1.29
CA GLU A 11 -13.18 0.50 -0.13
C GLU A 11 -12.53 1.77 -0.68
N GLY A 12 -11.92 1.66 -1.85
CA GLY A 12 -11.30 2.80 -2.53
C GLY A 12 -11.44 2.69 -4.03
N ILE A 13 -11.11 3.77 -4.73
CA ILE A 13 -11.18 3.85 -6.19
C ILE A 13 -9.77 3.79 -6.74
N ASN A 14 -9.52 2.88 -7.70
CA ASN A 14 -8.20 2.72 -8.28
C ASN A 14 -7.96 3.69 -9.46
N GLN A 15 -6.77 3.58 -10.08
CA GLN A 15 -6.35 4.42 -11.20
C GLN A 15 -7.20 4.28 -12.47
N PHE A 16 -8.04 3.24 -12.53
CA PHE A 16 -8.97 3.01 -13.65
C PHE A 16 -10.40 3.37 -13.30
N ASN A 17 -10.62 4.12 -12.23
CA ASN A 17 -11.93 4.51 -11.74
C ASN A 17 -12.81 3.32 -11.35
N GLN A 18 -12.18 2.25 -10.86
CA GLN A 18 -12.88 1.03 -10.41
C GLN A 18 -12.89 0.97 -8.89
N SER A 19 -13.98 0.50 -8.31
CA SER A 19 -14.10 0.28 -6.87
C SER A 19 -13.37 -0.99 -6.47
N ILE A 20 -12.46 -0.88 -5.51
CA ILE A 20 -11.69 -1.99 -4.96
C ILE A 20 -12.01 -2.11 -3.47
N LYS A 21 -12.43 -3.28 -3.05
CA LYS A 21 -12.83 -3.55 -1.66
C LYS A 21 -11.87 -4.54 -1.01
N SER A 22 -11.48 -4.27 0.23
CA SER A 22 -10.56 -5.14 0.97
C SER A 22 -11.09 -6.57 1.10
N LYS A 23 -12.41 -6.74 1.20
CA LYS A 23 -13.02 -8.07 1.33
C LYS A 23 -12.80 -8.97 0.10
N GLU A 24 -12.40 -8.41 -1.04
CA GLU A 24 -12.07 -9.20 -2.23
C GLU A 24 -10.80 -10.04 -2.00
N PHE A 25 -9.95 -9.64 -1.06
CA PHE A 25 -8.65 -10.27 -0.79
C PHE A 25 -8.58 -10.92 0.59
N ILE A 26 -9.18 -10.29 1.60
CA ILE A 26 -9.09 -10.75 2.99
C ILE A 26 -9.66 -12.17 3.12
N GLY A 27 -8.89 -13.04 3.75
CA GLY A 27 -9.26 -14.45 3.92
C GLY A 27 -8.93 -15.34 2.74
N LYS A 28 -8.49 -14.77 1.62
CA LYS A 28 -8.20 -15.50 0.37
C LYS A 28 -6.72 -15.41 0.00
N LYS A 29 -6.10 -14.25 0.26
CA LYS A 29 -4.72 -13.96 -0.09
C LYS A 29 -4.07 -13.17 1.05
N TYR A 30 -2.74 -13.24 1.12
CA TYR A 30 -1.99 -12.22 1.84
C TYR A 30 -2.18 -10.90 1.12
N LEU A 31 -2.11 -9.80 1.88
CA LEU A 31 -2.31 -8.47 1.33
C LEU A 31 -1.20 -7.54 1.84
N VAL A 32 -0.48 -6.92 0.92
CA VAL A 32 0.47 -5.86 1.25
C VAL A 32 -0.20 -4.54 0.89
N ILE A 33 -0.36 -3.68 1.89
CA ILE A 33 -0.91 -2.34 1.71
C ILE A 33 0.18 -1.36 2.08
N PHE A 34 0.58 -0.51 1.13
CA PHE A 34 1.56 0.53 1.44
C PHE A 34 0.97 1.91 1.23
N PHE A 35 1.06 2.72 2.29
CA PHE A 35 0.69 4.14 2.25
C PHE A 35 1.95 4.94 1.93
N TYR A 36 1.85 5.86 0.98
CA TYR A 36 2.97 6.71 0.59
C TYR A 36 2.52 8.17 0.45
N PRO A 37 3.45 9.12 0.59
CA PRO A 37 3.08 10.53 0.65
C PRO A 37 2.48 11.10 -0.63
N LYS A 38 3.11 10.87 -1.79
CA LYS A 38 2.68 11.57 -3.01
C LYS A 38 3.27 10.98 -4.28
N ASP A 39 2.44 10.82 -5.33
CA ASP A 39 2.87 10.40 -6.67
C ASP A 39 3.95 11.34 -7.21
N PHE A 40 4.82 10.80 -8.05
CA PHE A 40 5.87 11.51 -8.77
C PHE A 40 6.99 12.09 -7.90
N THR A 41 7.01 11.85 -6.60
CA THR A 41 8.17 12.18 -5.77
C THR A 41 9.23 11.09 -5.89
N PRO A 42 10.55 11.40 -5.72
CA PRO A 42 11.61 10.40 -5.93
C PRO A 42 11.49 9.16 -5.05
N GLY A 43 11.26 9.32 -3.76
CA GLY A 43 11.11 8.20 -2.83
C GLY A 43 9.89 7.34 -3.13
N CYS A 44 8.76 7.97 -3.43
CA CYS A 44 7.53 7.24 -3.73
C CYS A 44 7.62 6.53 -5.09
N THR A 45 8.26 7.15 -6.07
CA THR A 45 8.51 6.51 -7.37
C THR A 45 9.39 5.26 -7.20
N ALA A 46 10.45 5.35 -6.39
CA ALA A 46 11.30 4.20 -6.09
C ALA A 46 10.50 3.08 -5.43
N GLU A 47 9.63 3.41 -4.49
CA GLU A 47 8.80 2.43 -3.77
C GLU A 47 7.81 1.73 -4.70
N VAL A 48 7.02 2.49 -5.47
CA VAL A 48 6.02 1.88 -6.37
C VAL A 48 6.67 1.05 -7.46
N CYS A 49 7.82 1.48 -7.99
CA CYS A 49 8.57 0.73 -8.99
C CYS A 49 9.20 -0.54 -8.39
N GLY A 50 9.64 -0.47 -7.13
CA GLY A 50 10.14 -1.64 -6.41
C GLY A 50 9.07 -2.71 -6.24
N PHE A 51 7.87 -2.33 -5.86
CA PHE A 51 6.74 -3.26 -5.78
C PHE A 51 6.37 -3.79 -7.17
N ARG A 52 6.38 -2.95 -8.20
CA ARG A 52 6.15 -3.38 -9.59
C ARG A 52 7.13 -4.46 -10.01
N ASP A 53 8.42 -4.24 -9.77
CA ASP A 53 9.49 -5.15 -10.21
C ASP A 53 9.41 -6.51 -9.50
N ASN A 54 8.81 -6.54 -8.30
CA ASN A 54 8.67 -7.76 -7.51
C ASN A 54 7.23 -8.29 -7.48
N TYR A 55 6.33 -7.73 -8.27
CA TYR A 55 4.91 -8.08 -8.22
C TYR A 55 4.64 -9.56 -8.52
N GLU A 56 5.31 -10.13 -9.52
CA GLU A 56 5.17 -11.56 -9.83
C GLU A 56 5.59 -12.43 -8.65
N GLN A 57 6.65 -12.03 -7.94
CA GLN A 57 7.11 -12.74 -6.76
C GLN A 57 6.06 -12.70 -5.64
N PHE A 58 5.41 -11.54 -5.45
CA PHE A 58 4.30 -11.44 -4.50
C PHE A 58 3.15 -12.35 -4.90
N LYS A 59 2.79 -12.40 -6.18
CA LYS A 59 1.72 -13.28 -6.67
C LYS A 59 2.04 -14.75 -6.44
N GLU A 60 3.28 -15.15 -6.64
CA GLU A 60 3.72 -16.53 -6.37
C GLU A 60 3.58 -16.90 -4.89
N LEU A 61 3.65 -15.90 -4.02
CA LEU A 61 3.47 -16.07 -2.57
C LEU A 61 1.99 -15.93 -2.15
N ASN A 62 1.07 -15.96 -3.10
CA ASN A 62 -0.37 -15.76 -2.88
C ASN A 62 -0.67 -14.44 -2.20
N CYS A 63 -0.05 -13.37 -2.69
CA CYS A 63 -0.16 -12.03 -2.12
C CYS A 63 -0.58 -11.01 -3.17
N GLU A 64 -1.48 -10.11 -2.80
CA GLU A 64 -1.82 -8.94 -3.60
C GLU A 64 -1.15 -7.70 -3.00
N VAL A 65 -0.86 -6.71 -3.84
CA VAL A 65 -0.21 -5.46 -3.45
C VAL A 65 -1.14 -4.30 -3.80
N ILE A 66 -1.34 -3.39 -2.85
CA ILE A 66 -2.15 -2.18 -3.05
C ILE A 66 -1.39 -0.98 -2.51
N GLY A 67 -1.21 0.04 -3.35
CA GLY A 67 -0.65 1.33 -2.93
C GLY A 67 -1.76 2.34 -2.67
N ILE A 68 -1.60 3.17 -1.65
CA ILE A 68 -2.62 4.16 -1.26
C ILE A 68 -1.96 5.50 -0.97
N SER A 69 -2.48 6.56 -1.60
CA SER A 69 -2.10 7.93 -1.28
C SER A 69 -3.30 8.86 -1.46
N ALA A 70 -3.15 10.12 -1.05
CA ALA A 70 -4.20 11.13 -1.18
C ALA A 70 -4.31 11.73 -2.58
N ASP A 71 -3.47 11.31 -3.52
CA ASP A 71 -3.52 11.79 -4.90
C ASP A 71 -4.85 11.45 -5.58
N SER A 72 -5.24 12.24 -6.58
CA SER A 72 -6.46 12.01 -7.34
C SER A 72 -6.36 10.76 -8.22
N ILE A 73 -7.51 10.26 -8.66
CA ILE A 73 -7.58 9.12 -9.59
C ILE A 73 -6.82 9.46 -10.88
N SER A 74 -7.00 10.66 -11.39
CA SER A 74 -6.33 11.14 -12.61
C SER A 74 -4.80 11.14 -12.45
N ARG A 75 -4.31 11.59 -11.30
CA ARG A 75 -2.87 11.61 -11.01
C ARG A 75 -2.31 10.18 -10.88
N HIS A 76 -3.03 9.31 -10.20
CA HIS A 76 -2.67 7.88 -10.12
C HIS A 76 -2.65 7.22 -11.50
N HIS A 77 -3.60 7.55 -12.36
CA HIS A 77 -3.63 7.02 -13.73
C HIS A 77 -2.36 7.42 -14.50
N SER A 78 -1.99 8.70 -14.45
CA SER A 78 -0.78 9.20 -15.11
C SER A 78 0.48 8.54 -14.54
N PHE A 79 0.54 8.39 -13.23
CA PHE A 79 1.67 7.78 -12.54
C PHE A 79 1.82 6.30 -12.92
N ALA A 80 0.72 5.56 -12.87
CA ALA A 80 0.70 4.15 -13.23
C ALA A 80 1.05 3.92 -14.70
N GLN A 81 0.58 4.79 -15.59
CA GLN A 81 0.87 4.70 -17.01
C GLN A 81 2.35 4.96 -17.28
N LYS A 82 2.92 6.00 -16.67
CA LYS A 82 4.33 6.35 -16.87
C LYS A 82 5.27 5.23 -16.44
N TYR A 83 4.98 4.56 -15.33
CA TYR A 83 5.85 3.54 -14.76
C TYR A 83 5.36 2.11 -14.98
N ASN A 84 4.33 1.92 -15.81
CA ASN A 84 3.78 0.59 -16.14
C ASN A 84 3.43 -0.23 -14.90
N LEU A 85 2.71 0.38 -13.96
CA LEU A 85 2.32 -0.29 -12.72
C LEU A 85 1.27 -1.35 -13.01
N ASN A 86 1.43 -2.52 -12.41
CA ASN A 86 0.62 -3.71 -12.65
C ASN A 86 -0.23 -4.12 -11.44
N TYR A 87 -0.43 -3.21 -10.49
CA TYR A 87 -1.25 -3.42 -9.31
C TYR A 87 -2.08 -2.16 -9.03
N HIS A 88 -3.01 -2.24 -8.06
CA HIS A 88 -3.94 -1.14 -7.77
C HIS A 88 -3.28 -0.02 -6.98
N LEU A 89 -3.52 1.22 -7.42
CA LEU A 89 -3.26 2.43 -6.65
C LEU A 89 -4.61 3.04 -6.27
N LEU A 90 -4.92 3.12 -4.99
CA LEU A 90 -6.18 3.68 -4.52
C LEU A 90 -6.03 5.16 -4.20
N SER A 91 -7.00 5.95 -4.66
CA SER A 91 -7.09 7.36 -4.36
C SER A 91 -7.81 7.56 -3.03
N ASP A 92 -7.09 8.06 -2.02
CA ASP A 92 -7.61 8.33 -0.68
C ASP A 92 -7.62 9.85 -0.45
N SER A 93 -8.26 10.59 -1.36
CA SER A 93 -8.23 12.06 -1.38
C SER A 93 -8.77 12.69 -0.09
N LYS A 94 -9.70 12.03 0.58
CA LYS A 94 -10.24 12.49 1.86
C LYS A 94 -9.51 11.90 3.07
N LYS A 95 -8.45 11.12 2.83
CA LYS A 95 -7.64 10.48 3.88
C LYS A 95 -8.44 9.54 4.78
N LYS A 96 -9.54 9.00 4.28
CA LYS A 96 -10.43 8.12 5.05
C LYS A 96 -9.77 6.78 5.38
N ILE A 97 -9.14 6.14 4.38
CA ILE A 97 -8.48 4.85 4.57
C ILE A 97 -7.26 5.02 5.46
N ARG A 98 -6.48 6.07 5.23
CA ARG A 98 -5.33 6.41 6.07
C ARG A 98 -5.72 6.56 7.54
N LYS A 99 -6.84 7.20 7.81
CA LYS A 99 -7.36 7.35 9.18
C LYS A 99 -7.79 6.03 9.80
N MET A 100 -8.40 5.14 9.00
CA MET A 100 -8.79 3.82 9.47
C MET A 100 -7.58 3.02 9.97
N PHE A 101 -6.45 3.12 9.26
CA PHE A 101 -5.21 2.43 9.61
C PHE A 101 -4.38 3.19 10.64
N LYS A 102 -4.80 4.39 11.03
CA LYS A 102 -4.09 5.26 11.97
C LYS A 102 -2.64 5.48 11.53
N VAL A 103 -2.46 5.75 10.23
CA VAL A 103 -1.14 5.97 9.65
C VAL A 103 -0.51 7.22 10.27
N PRO A 104 0.72 7.12 10.82
CA PRO A 104 1.36 8.28 11.44
C PRO A 104 1.73 9.35 10.41
N THR A 105 1.85 10.58 10.90
CA THR A 105 2.31 11.71 10.10
C THR A 105 3.60 12.27 10.71
N HIS A 106 4.27 13.15 9.96
CA HIS A 106 5.50 13.80 10.38
C HIS A 106 5.31 15.32 10.33
N LEU A 107 6.23 16.08 10.98
CA LEU A 107 6.19 17.54 11.03
C LEU A 107 4.81 18.08 11.44
N PHE A 108 4.36 17.69 12.63
CA PHE A 108 3.10 18.15 13.22
C PHE A 108 1.88 17.86 12.34
N GLY A 109 1.89 16.73 11.63
CA GLY A 109 0.78 16.30 10.79
C GLY A 109 0.80 16.85 9.37
N ILE A 110 1.84 17.59 8.98
CA ILE A 110 1.95 18.19 7.65
C ILE A 110 2.37 17.17 6.62
N ILE A 111 3.33 16.28 6.94
CA ILE A 111 3.85 15.28 6.02
C ILE A 111 3.20 13.93 6.29
N PRO A 112 2.47 13.35 5.30
CA PRO A 112 1.93 11.99 5.44
C PRO A 112 3.05 10.97 5.63
N GLY A 113 2.81 9.95 6.46
CA GLY A 113 3.77 8.89 6.69
C GLY A 113 3.88 7.91 5.55
N ARG A 114 4.97 7.15 5.52
CA ARG A 114 5.21 6.03 4.62
C ARG A 114 5.18 4.75 5.47
N VAL A 115 4.10 3.97 5.34
CA VAL A 115 3.91 2.76 6.15
C VAL A 115 3.44 1.63 5.27
N THR A 116 4.05 0.46 5.44
CA THR A 116 3.62 -0.78 4.78
C THR A 116 3.08 -1.73 5.83
N TYR A 117 1.88 -2.23 5.57
CA TYR A 117 1.23 -3.26 6.38
C TYR A 117 1.17 -4.56 5.60
N VAL A 118 1.48 -5.67 6.27
CA VAL A 118 1.28 -7.01 5.71
C VAL A 118 0.14 -7.66 6.47
N ILE A 119 -0.86 -8.13 5.72
CA ILE A 119 -2.08 -8.74 6.26
C ILE A 119 -2.03 -10.23 5.93
N ASP A 120 -2.24 -11.09 6.94
CA ASP A 120 -2.21 -12.54 6.77
C ASP A 120 -3.55 -13.09 6.25
N LEU A 121 -3.60 -14.41 6.08
CA LEU A 121 -4.80 -15.10 5.57
C LEU A 121 -5.98 -15.06 6.54
N GLU A 122 -5.76 -14.68 7.78
CA GLU A 122 -6.82 -14.52 8.79
C GLU A 122 -7.32 -13.07 8.85
N GLY A 123 -6.78 -12.18 8.02
CA GLY A 123 -7.15 -10.77 8.02
C GLY A 123 -6.51 -9.95 9.11
N LYS A 124 -5.44 -10.46 9.72
CA LYS A 124 -4.72 -9.77 10.80
C LYS A 124 -3.42 -9.16 10.29
N ILE A 125 -3.04 -8.04 10.87
CA ILE A 125 -1.74 -7.41 10.58
C ILE A 125 -0.64 -8.29 11.16
N CYS A 126 0.24 -8.79 10.28
CA CYS A 126 1.38 -9.62 10.68
C CYS A 126 2.72 -8.92 10.46
N GLY A 127 2.72 -7.75 9.83
CA GLY A 127 3.94 -6.97 9.63
C GLY A 127 3.63 -5.49 9.46
N ILE A 128 4.50 -4.62 10.00
CA ILE A 128 4.41 -3.17 9.89
C ILE A 128 5.82 -2.60 9.66
N ASN A 129 6.00 -1.83 8.61
CA ASN A 129 7.22 -1.08 8.38
C ASN A 129 6.89 0.41 8.25
N ASN A 130 7.38 1.20 9.20
CA ASN A 130 7.18 2.65 9.24
C ASN A 130 8.52 3.35 9.03
N SER A 131 8.88 3.61 7.76
CA SER A 131 10.12 4.30 7.42
C SER A 131 9.86 5.32 6.31
N LEU A 132 9.96 6.61 6.61
CA LEU A 132 9.72 7.66 5.62
C LEU A 132 10.86 7.74 4.60
N ALA A 133 12.11 7.60 5.05
CA ALA A 133 13.29 7.88 4.24
C ALA A 133 13.76 6.72 3.37
N ASP A 134 13.52 5.46 3.78
CA ASP A 134 14.04 4.28 3.10
C ASP A 134 12.93 3.55 2.35
N ALA A 135 12.68 3.99 1.12
CA ALA A 135 11.62 3.42 0.28
C ALA A 135 11.86 1.93 -0.05
N HIS A 136 13.11 1.54 -0.28
CA HIS A 136 13.43 0.15 -0.64
C HIS A 136 13.23 -0.84 0.51
N SER A 137 13.35 -0.37 1.76
CA SER A 137 13.14 -1.24 2.92
C SER A 137 11.72 -1.82 2.95
N HIS A 138 10.75 -1.11 2.40
CA HIS A 138 9.34 -1.55 2.40
C HIS A 138 9.13 -2.81 1.56
N ILE A 139 9.78 -2.88 0.40
CA ILE A 139 9.68 -4.03 -0.49
C ILE A 139 10.35 -5.26 0.14
N LYS A 140 11.57 -5.10 0.64
CA LYS A 140 12.33 -6.17 1.28
C LYS A 140 11.60 -6.69 2.51
N PHE A 141 11.07 -5.77 3.31
CA PHE A 141 10.30 -6.11 4.51
C PHE A 141 9.07 -6.94 4.17
N ALA A 142 8.30 -6.51 3.17
CA ALA A 142 7.08 -7.21 2.78
C ALA A 142 7.37 -8.62 2.28
N LEU A 143 8.38 -8.79 1.41
CA LEU A 143 8.78 -10.11 0.92
C LEU A 143 9.24 -11.02 2.05
N HIS A 144 10.05 -10.49 2.96
CA HIS A 144 10.55 -11.26 4.11
C HIS A 144 9.41 -11.70 5.01
N SER A 145 8.43 -10.83 5.27
CA SER A 145 7.27 -11.15 6.11
C SER A 145 6.43 -12.29 5.55
N LEU A 146 6.36 -12.41 4.22
CA LEU A 146 5.58 -13.46 3.56
C LEU A 146 6.31 -14.81 3.51
N LYS A 147 7.64 -14.81 3.60
CA LYS A 147 8.45 -16.04 3.54
C LYS A 147 8.61 -16.72 4.89
N ASN A 148 8.25 -16.03 5.93
CA ASN A 148 8.27 -16.56 7.31
C ASN A 148 6.84 -16.91 7.76
#